data_1d67dbf5103b9a99a1c129841f601b02
#
_entry.id   1d67dbf5103b9a99a1c129841f601b02
#
_cell.length_a   1.000
_cell.length_b   1.000
_cell.length_c   1.000
_cell.angle_alpha   90.00
_cell.angle_beta   90.00
_cell.angle_gamma   90.00
#
_symmetry.space_group_name_H-M   'P 1'
#
loop_
_entity.id
_entity.type
_entity.pdbx_description
1 polymer ?
#
loop_
_entity_poly.entity_id
_entity_poly.type
_entity_poly.pdbx_seq_one_letter_code
_entity_poly.pdbx_strand_id
1 'polypeptide(L)'
;MDIFEAIAVTQDRLAQEGADLAELLGHLRGGISSALIGEREWERVLDCARELPITMGAQPFGFELPLHDRRPRADFGASLASGNRSGDFFKERARGGESDETSRAITRLFAQMEAGNPALREVVGRKLMLEYDIGSSQDGDGSMPGLFLRPNERTLFGGAGLDHDVGTAVDALVSCVGWEPLAVERRNVQRVYLAQPDDTRMDSFGVFPSRERSIRLAIMGFETPGEVRAFLARLHWPGDLSVVEAALTRLNERTGVERTGLNLDVGAGGLGPTLGLTPIVKQRYADDPRSWIDGLTDWQPLLDALRGEEWVVAEKIQALGDWTSKPTTLFAKTGRFIMLSGIHHIKLVVAGDRLEQAKGYIYMVLSGALAV
;
A
#
# COMPACT_ATOMS: atom_id res chain seq x y z
N MET A 1 18.42 -1.59 19.58
CA MET A 1 18.18 -0.69 18.43
C MET A 1 16.73 -0.82 18.07
N ASP A 2 15.98 0.26 18.14
CA ASP A 2 14.59 0.27 17.71
C ASP A 2 14.49 0.30 16.16
N ILE A 3 13.28 0.19 15.63
CA ILE A 3 13.08 0.14 14.16
C ILE A 3 13.45 1.46 13.49
N PHE A 4 13.23 2.59 14.13
CA PHE A 4 13.55 3.91 13.56
C PHE A 4 15.07 4.13 13.49
N GLU A 5 15.80 3.71 14.52
CA GLU A 5 17.27 3.69 14.53
C GLU A 5 17.81 2.77 13.43
N ALA A 6 17.23 1.58 13.27
CA ALA A 6 17.63 0.63 12.22
C ALA A 6 17.41 1.18 10.82
N ILE A 7 16.29 1.88 10.58
CA ILE A 7 16.00 2.58 9.33
C ILE A 7 17.03 3.70 9.11
N ALA A 8 17.29 4.55 10.11
CA ALA A 8 18.24 5.66 10.00
C ALA A 8 19.65 5.17 9.64
N VAL A 9 20.17 4.16 10.36
CA VAL A 9 21.47 3.53 10.06
C VAL A 9 21.50 2.98 8.63
N THR A 10 20.42 2.35 8.19
CA THR A 10 20.34 1.80 6.83
C THR A 10 20.33 2.92 5.79
N GLN A 11 19.58 4.00 6.02
CA GLN A 11 19.55 5.17 5.13
C GLN A 11 20.91 5.87 5.02
N ASP A 12 21.65 6.00 6.14
CA ASP A 12 22.99 6.59 6.16
C ASP A 12 23.98 5.78 5.32
N ARG A 13 23.87 4.47 5.34
CA ARG A 13 24.68 3.57 4.52
C ARG A 13 24.27 3.62 3.05
N LEU A 14 22.96 3.52 2.75
CA LEU A 14 22.46 3.57 1.39
C LEU A 14 22.84 4.89 0.67
N ALA A 15 22.82 6.01 1.37
CA ALA A 15 23.25 7.29 0.82
C ALA A 15 24.71 7.32 0.34
N GLN A 16 25.54 6.35 0.73
CA GLN A 16 26.92 6.20 0.29
C GLN A 16 27.06 5.19 -0.87
N GLU A 17 26.00 4.42 -1.16
CA GLU A 17 26.02 3.42 -2.22
C GLU A 17 25.64 3.99 -3.58
N GLY A 18 24.66 4.91 -3.62
CA GLY A 18 24.14 5.48 -4.85
C GLY A 18 23.27 6.71 -4.61
N ALA A 19 22.74 7.26 -5.69
CA ALA A 19 21.90 8.47 -5.66
C ALA A 19 20.40 8.12 -5.61
N ASP A 20 19.96 7.22 -6.47
CA ASP A 20 18.55 6.96 -6.69
C ASP A 20 18.16 5.48 -6.50
N LEU A 21 16.85 5.27 -6.37
CA LEU A 21 16.30 3.94 -6.11
C LEU A 21 16.40 3.01 -7.34
N ALA A 22 16.56 3.55 -8.56
CA ALA A 22 16.73 2.75 -9.76
C ALA A 22 18.07 2.01 -9.77
N GLU A 23 19.13 2.57 -9.19
CA GLU A 23 20.39 1.87 -9.01
C GLU A 23 20.20 0.58 -8.19
N LEU A 24 19.43 0.66 -7.10
CA LEU A 24 19.09 -0.51 -6.30
C LEU A 24 18.23 -1.52 -7.07
N LEU A 25 17.16 -1.06 -7.74
CA LEU A 25 16.28 -1.91 -8.53
C LEU A 25 17.01 -2.63 -9.65
N GLY A 26 17.97 -1.98 -10.30
CA GLY A 26 18.81 -2.60 -11.33
C GLY A 26 19.49 -3.89 -10.86
N HIS A 27 19.93 -3.94 -9.60
CA HIS A 27 20.53 -5.14 -9.01
C HIS A 27 19.49 -6.24 -8.70
N LEU A 28 18.20 -5.90 -8.63
CA LEU A 28 17.13 -6.84 -8.25
C LEU A 28 16.43 -7.46 -9.47
N ARG A 29 16.67 -6.94 -10.69
CA ARG A 29 15.98 -7.38 -11.91
C ARG A 29 16.03 -8.88 -12.14
N GLY A 30 17.20 -9.50 -11.91
CA GLY A 30 17.41 -10.94 -12.13
C GLY A 30 16.56 -11.85 -11.21
N GLY A 31 16.03 -11.32 -10.10
CA GLY A 31 15.15 -12.06 -9.19
C GLY A 31 13.65 -11.91 -9.50
N ILE A 32 13.29 -11.11 -10.50
CA ILE A 32 11.87 -10.82 -10.83
C ILE A 32 11.55 -11.49 -12.17
N SER A 33 10.56 -12.39 -12.15
CA SER A 33 10.09 -13.08 -13.34
C SER A 33 9.53 -12.11 -14.39
N SER A 34 9.91 -12.32 -15.66
CA SER A 34 9.35 -11.58 -16.80
C SER A 34 7.86 -11.85 -17.03
N ALA A 35 7.32 -12.93 -16.48
CA ALA A 35 5.87 -13.18 -16.47
C ALA A 35 5.11 -12.17 -15.56
N LEU A 36 5.77 -11.65 -14.52
CA LEU A 36 5.22 -10.64 -13.63
C LEU A 36 5.42 -9.23 -14.19
N ILE A 37 6.67 -8.88 -14.55
CA ILE A 37 7.05 -7.55 -15.05
C ILE A 37 7.89 -7.72 -16.31
N GLY A 38 7.35 -7.28 -17.45
CA GLY A 38 8.06 -7.30 -18.73
C GLY A 38 9.19 -6.27 -18.80
N GLU A 39 10.07 -6.40 -19.81
CA GLU A 39 11.22 -5.48 -19.96
C GLU A 39 10.79 -4.03 -20.14
N ARG A 40 9.77 -3.79 -20.95
CA ARG A 40 9.26 -2.43 -21.19
C ARG A 40 8.68 -1.78 -19.91
N GLU A 41 7.95 -2.56 -19.15
CA GLU A 41 7.36 -2.13 -17.88
C GLU A 41 8.45 -1.92 -16.83
N TRP A 42 9.49 -2.75 -16.87
CA TRP A 42 10.65 -2.59 -15.99
C TRP A 42 11.39 -1.27 -16.24
N GLU A 43 11.60 -0.90 -17.49
CA GLU A 43 12.22 0.41 -17.82
C GLU A 43 11.38 1.57 -17.29
N ARG A 44 10.04 1.51 -17.40
CA ARG A 44 9.14 2.52 -16.82
C ARG A 44 9.23 2.58 -15.29
N VAL A 45 9.37 1.42 -14.64
CA VAL A 45 9.63 1.36 -13.18
C VAL A 45 10.94 2.08 -12.86
N LEU A 46 12.01 1.82 -13.62
CA LEU A 46 13.30 2.46 -13.41
C LEU A 46 13.20 3.98 -13.64
N ASP A 47 12.43 4.45 -14.63
CA ASP A 47 12.21 5.88 -14.86
C ASP A 47 11.58 6.54 -13.63
N CYS A 48 10.53 5.95 -13.05
CA CYS A 48 9.95 6.44 -11.79
C CYS A 48 10.95 6.39 -10.62
N ALA A 49 11.71 5.32 -10.52
CA ALA A 49 12.64 5.11 -9.41
C ALA A 49 13.87 6.03 -9.45
N ARG A 50 14.27 6.55 -10.63
CA ARG A 50 15.32 7.59 -10.77
C ARG A 50 14.94 8.90 -10.09
N GLU A 51 13.65 9.18 -9.95
CA GLU A 51 13.15 10.38 -9.25
C GLU A 51 13.10 10.22 -7.72
N LEU A 52 13.45 9.05 -7.19
CA LEU A 52 13.36 8.71 -5.78
C LEU A 52 14.75 8.43 -5.20
N PRO A 53 15.06 8.90 -3.97
CA PRO A 53 16.37 8.69 -3.39
C PRO A 53 16.56 7.22 -3.01
N ILE A 54 17.78 6.70 -3.16
CA ILE A 54 18.14 5.33 -2.78
C ILE A 54 17.82 5.01 -1.31
N THR A 55 17.79 6.02 -0.45
CA THR A 55 17.48 5.89 0.98
C THR A 55 16.07 5.35 1.25
N MET A 56 15.15 5.44 0.26
CA MET A 56 13.83 4.81 0.35
C MET A 56 13.92 3.29 0.37
N GLY A 57 15.01 2.68 -0.09
CA GLY A 57 15.25 1.25 0.03
C GLY A 57 15.31 0.72 1.47
N ALA A 58 15.51 1.60 2.48
CA ALA A 58 15.43 1.25 3.91
C ALA A 58 13.98 1.14 4.43
N GLN A 59 13.00 1.45 3.62
CA GLN A 59 11.57 1.35 3.91
C GLN A 59 10.91 0.45 2.86
N PRO A 60 9.73 -0.13 3.12
CA PRO A 60 9.08 -0.99 2.14
C PRO A 60 8.83 -0.29 0.81
N PHE A 61 9.25 -0.93 -0.28
CA PHE A 61 8.92 -0.59 -1.66
C PHE A 61 8.57 -1.87 -2.42
N GLY A 62 7.91 -1.78 -3.56
CA GLY A 62 7.53 -2.98 -4.30
C GLY A 62 6.55 -2.73 -5.42
N PHE A 63 5.80 -3.75 -5.78
CA PHE A 63 4.97 -3.75 -6.97
C PHE A 63 3.55 -4.22 -6.70
N GLU A 64 2.57 -3.56 -7.34
CA GLU A 64 1.24 -4.09 -7.56
C GLU A 64 1.21 -4.81 -8.91
N LEU A 65 0.85 -6.09 -8.92
CA LEU A 65 0.90 -6.98 -10.07
C LEU A 65 -0.52 -7.43 -10.45
N PRO A 66 -1.07 -7.05 -11.61
CA PRO A 66 -2.34 -7.61 -12.10
C PRO A 66 -2.19 -9.10 -12.40
N LEU A 67 -2.75 -9.96 -11.54
CA LEU A 67 -2.65 -11.43 -11.68
C LEU A 67 -3.70 -12.01 -12.65
N HIS A 68 -4.81 -11.30 -12.86
CA HIS A 68 -5.91 -11.68 -13.77
C HIS A 68 -5.59 -11.41 -15.25
N ASP A 69 -4.62 -10.55 -15.53
CA ASP A 69 -4.24 -10.12 -16.88
C ASP A 69 -2.94 -10.83 -17.32
N ARG A 70 -2.91 -11.32 -18.55
CA ARG A 70 -1.71 -11.98 -19.11
C ARG A 70 -0.56 -11.01 -19.37
N ARG A 71 -0.83 -9.72 -19.55
CA ARG A 71 0.21 -8.71 -19.78
C ARG A 71 1.12 -8.57 -18.55
N PRO A 72 2.45 -8.65 -18.73
CA PRO A 72 3.40 -8.59 -17.63
C PRO A 72 3.68 -7.13 -17.22
N ARG A 73 2.71 -6.50 -16.55
CA ARG A 73 2.78 -5.10 -16.10
C ARG A 73 2.72 -5.00 -14.59
N ALA A 74 3.23 -3.90 -14.07
CA ALA A 74 3.21 -3.58 -12.65
C ALA A 74 3.01 -2.08 -12.43
N ASP A 75 2.37 -1.75 -11.32
CA ASP A 75 2.44 -0.43 -10.72
C ASP A 75 3.50 -0.47 -9.61
N PHE A 76 4.11 0.69 -9.30
CA PHE A 76 5.24 0.76 -8.38
C PHE A 76 4.85 1.52 -7.12
N GLY A 77 5.21 0.97 -5.96
CA GLY A 77 4.96 1.59 -4.66
C GLY A 77 6.24 1.78 -3.85
N ALA A 78 6.35 2.90 -3.15
CA ALA A 78 7.46 3.16 -2.26
C ALA A 78 7.01 3.91 -1.00
N SER A 79 7.59 3.55 0.15
CA SER A 79 7.27 4.18 1.43
C SER A 79 8.32 5.20 1.82
N LEU A 80 7.88 6.24 2.53
CA LEU A 80 8.76 7.24 3.14
C LEU A 80 8.16 7.68 4.49
N ALA A 81 8.94 8.43 5.27
CA ALA A 81 8.45 8.98 6.53
C ALA A 81 8.98 10.39 6.78
N SER A 82 8.22 11.18 7.54
CA SER A 82 8.70 12.48 8.02
C SER A 82 9.81 12.30 9.04
N GLY A 83 10.76 13.24 9.06
CA GLY A 83 11.86 13.27 10.03
C GLY A 83 12.96 12.22 9.77
N ASN A 84 13.13 11.78 8.55
CA ASN A 84 14.24 10.94 8.09
C ASN A 84 14.74 11.40 6.70
N ARG A 85 15.84 10.79 6.20
CA ARG A 85 16.47 11.20 4.94
C ARG A 85 15.52 11.17 3.73
N SER A 86 14.59 10.21 3.67
CA SER A 86 13.63 10.15 2.57
C SER A 86 12.68 11.35 2.58
N GLY A 87 12.18 11.73 3.76
CA GLY A 87 11.35 12.93 3.90
C GLY A 87 12.11 14.22 3.64
N ASP A 88 13.37 14.30 4.09
CA ASP A 88 14.22 15.49 3.88
C ASP A 88 14.55 15.71 2.41
N PHE A 89 14.76 14.63 1.64
CA PHE A 89 14.94 14.72 0.19
C PHE A 89 13.80 15.48 -0.50
N PHE A 90 12.54 15.14 -0.19
CA PHE A 90 11.40 15.84 -0.79
C PHE A 90 11.28 17.30 -0.32
N LYS A 91 11.65 17.60 0.94
CA LYS A 91 11.68 18.97 1.45
C LYS A 91 12.74 19.81 0.75
N GLU A 92 13.91 19.25 0.49
CA GLU A 92 15.00 19.93 -0.25
C GLU A 92 14.61 20.15 -1.70
N ARG A 93 14.08 19.13 -2.37
CA ARG A 93 13.59 19.21 -3.76
C ARG A 93 12.47 20.24 -3.92
N ALA A 94 11.53 20.31 -2.97
CA ALA A 94 10.46 21.31 -2.98
C ALA A 94 10.95 22.76 -2.84
N ARG A 95 12.15 22.99 -2.25
CA ARG A 95 12.79 24.31 -2.13
C ARG A 95 13.63 24.68 -3.35
N GLY A 96 14.05 23.71 -4.14
CA GLY A 96 14.87 23.89 -5.34
C GLY A 96 14.08 24.47 -6.51
N GLY A 97 14.80 24.96 -7.53
CA GLY A 97 14.20 25.54 -8.74
C GLY A 97 13.46 24.52 -9.63
N GLU A 98 13.74 23.24 -9.48
CA GLU A 98 13.12 22.10 -10.20
C GLU A 98 12.01 21.42 -9.37
N SER A 99 11.38 22.17 -8.48
CA SER A 99 10.33 21.67 -7.60
C SER A 99 9.15 21.10 -8.38
N ASP A 100 8.95 19.79 -8.27
CA ASP A 100 7.78 19.09 -8.82
C ASP A 100 6.58 19.13 -7.85
N GLU A 101 5.39 18.82 -8.37
CA GLU A 101 4.14 18.86 -7.59
C GLU A 101 4.10 17.79 -6.49
N THR A 102 4.68 16.62 -6.74
CA THR A 102 4.78 15.54 -5.77
C THR A 102 5.60 15.97 -4.56
N SER A 103 6.77 16.55 -4.76
CA SER A 103 7.63 17.06 -3.68
C SER A 103 6.93 18.17 -2.89
N ARG A 104 6.21 19.06 -3.55
CA ARG A 104 5.40 20.09 -2.88
C ARG A 104 4.27 19.50 -2.05
N ALA A 105 3.55 18.52 -2.59
CA ALA A 105 2.45 17.85 -1.87
C ALA A 105 2.95 17.13 -0.60
N ILE A 106 4.02 16.34 -0.73
CA ILE A 106 4.63 15.62 0.40
C ILE A 106 5.13 16.61 1.46
N THR A 107 5.79 17.69 1.04
CA THR A 107 6.30 18.71 1.96
C THR A 107 5.17 19.44 2.69
N ARG A 108 4.08 19.82 1.99
CA ARG A 108 2.88 20.39 2.63
C ARG A 108 2.28 19.46 3.67
N LEU A 109 2.15 18.16 3.34
CA LEU A 109 1.59 17.16 4.24
C LEU A 109 2.47 16.98 5.49
N PHE A 110 3.79 16.83 5.31
CA PHE A 110 4.71 16.70 6.43
C PHE A 110 4.75 17.96 7.30
N ALA A 111 4.66 19.14 6.70
CA ALA A 111 4.57 20.40 7.45
C ALA A 111 3.31 20.45 8.34
N GLN A 112 2.16 19.99 7.85
CA GLN A 112 0.94 19.89 8.66
C GLN A 112 1.10 18.89 9.84
N MET A 113 1.75 17.74 9.59
CA MET A 113 2.03 16.74 10.62
C MET A 113 3.03 17.26 11.68
N GLU A 114 4.03 18.04 11.26
CA GLU A 114 5.07 18.60 12.13
C GLU A 114 4.62 19.88 12.86
N ALA A 115 3.81 20.73 12.22
CA ALA A 115 3.30 21.99 12.78
C ALA A 115 2.40 21.84 14.00
N GLY A 116 2.09 20.61 14.37
CA GLY A 116 1.50 20.32 15.66
C GLY A 116 -0.02 20.39 15.71
N ASN A 117 -0.72 20.12 14.59
CA ASN A 117 -2.15 19.84 14.71
C ASN A 117 -2.34 18.57 15.60
N PRO A 118 -2.80 18.72 16.87
CA PRO A 118 -2.88 17.58 17.79
C PRO A 118 -3.83 16.50 17.27
N ALA A 119 -4.94 16.87 16.65
CA ALA A 119 -5.93 15.96 16.11
C ALA A 119 -5.35 15.13 14.94
N LEU A 120 -4.55 15.77 14.07
CA LEU A 120 -3.87 15.04 12.98
C LEU A 120 -2.81 14.07 13.52
N ARG A 121 -2.01 14.50 14.51
CA ARG A 121 -1.00 13.64 15.15
C ARG A 121 -1.59 12.46 15.91
N GLU A 122 -2.77 12.64 16.47
CA GLU A 122 -3.48 11.57 17.17
C GLU A 122 -3.88 10.47 16.19
N VAL A 123 -4.36 10.84 15.03
CA VAL A 123 -4.91 9.92 14.03
C VAL A 123 -3.83 9.31 13.13
N VAL A 124 -2.91 10.11 12.59
CA VAL A 124 -1.96 9.64 11.56
C VAL A 124 -0.54 9.47 12.10
N GLY A 125 0.09 8.39 11.64
CA GLY A 125 1.52 8.13 11.86
C GLY A 125 2.42 8.97 10.94
N ARG A 126 3.73 8.74 11.04
CA ARG A 126 4.74 9.46 10.24
C ARG A 126 4.97 8.89 8.84
N LYS A 127 4.33 7.76 8.52
CA LYS A 127 4.56 7.01 7.28
C LYS A 127 3.61 7.46 6.18
N LEU A 128 4.16 7.65 5.00
CA LEU A 128 3.45 7.90 3.75
C LEU A 128 3.85 6.82 2.74
N MET A 129 2.92 6.37 1.92
CA MET A 129 3.19 5.49 0.78
C MET A 129 2.81 6.23 -0.51
N LEU A 130 3.67 6.12 -1.50
CA LEU A 130 3.45 6.57 -2.87
C LEU A 130 3.09 5.37 -3.72
N GLU A 131 2.12 5.53 -4.64
CA GLU A 131 1.73 4.51 -5.61
C GLU A 131 1.70 5.12 -7.01
N TYR A 132 2.58 4.65 -7.88
CA TYR A 132 2.76 5.12 -9.26
C TYR A 132 2.01 4.20 -10.21
N ASP A 133 1.03 4.73 -10.92
CA ASP A 133 0.26 4.05 -11.97
C ASP A 133 1.10 3.96 -13.27
N ILE A 134 1.94 2.96 -13.40
CA ILE A 134 2.86 2.81 -14.53
C ILE A 134 2.17 2.22 -15.76
N GLY A 135 1.19 1.36 -15.55
CA GLY A 135 0.51 0.59 -16.61
C GLY A 135 -0.76 1.23 -17.16
N SER A 136 -1.15 2.43 -16.72
CA SER A 136 -2.36 3.10 -17.22
C SER A 136 -2.14 3.62 -18.64
N SER A 137 -3.20 3.58 -19.45
CA SER A 137 -3.20 4.10 -20.83
C SER A 137 -3.10 5.64 -20.93
N GLN A 138 -3.11 6.32 -19.80
CA GLN A 138 -2.81 7.74 -19.70
C GLN A 138 -1.29 7.86 -19.54
N ASP A 139 -0.57 7.73 -20.65
CA ASP A 139 0.86 8.08 -20.75
C ASP A 139 1.03 9.61 -20.58
N GLY A 140 0.71 10.10 -19.39
CA GLY A 140 0.99 11.47 -18.96
C GLY A 140 2.33 11.46 -18.24
N ASP A 141 3.34 11.95 -18.94
CA ASP A 141 4.64 12.29 -18.41
C ASP A 141 4.45 13.08 -17.09
N GLY A 142 4.87 12.51 -15.94
CA GLY A 142 4.89 13.22 -14.67
C GLY A 142 3.58 13.29 -13.86
N SER A 143 2.64 12.37 -14.03
CA SER A 143 1.44 12.34 -13.16
C SER A 143 1.81 12.12 -11.69
N MET A 144 1.21 12.90 -10.80
CA MET A 144 1.39 12.77 -9.35
C MET A 144 0.98 11.37 -8.89
N PRO A 145 1.80 10.65 -8.10
CA PRO A 145 1.43 9.35 -7.56
C PRO A 145 0.23 9.43 -6.61
N GLY A 146 -0.40 8.31 -6.37
CA GLY A 146 -1.31 8.14 -5.24
C GLY A 146 -0.56 8.35 -3.92
N LEU A 147 -1.18 9.07 -2.99
CA LEU A 147 -0.62 9.35 -1.66
C LEU A 147 -1.47 8.64 -0.61
N PHE A 148 -0.83 7.84 0.24
CA PHE A 148 -1.51 7.09 1.29
C PHE A 148 -0.92 7.40 2.66
N LEU A 149 -1.76 7.90 3.57
CA LEU A 149 -1.46 8.05 4.99
C LEU A 149 -1.78 6.76 5.74
N ARG A 150 -0.91 6.37 6.66
CA ARG A 150 -1.20 5.29 7.61
C ARG A 150 -1.53 5.87 8.99
N PRO A 151 -2.68 5.48 9.57
CA PRO A 151 -3.01 5.82 10.95
C PRO A 151 -1.97 5.27 11.94
N ASN A 152 -1.94 5.85 13.13
CA ASN A 152 -1.18 5.31 14.26
C ASN A 152 -1.71 3.92 14.64
N GLU A 153 -0.83 3.03 15.07
CA GLU A 153 -1.10 1.61 15.28
C GLU A 153 -2.26 1.29 16.24
N ARG A 154 -2.53 2.21 17.17
CA ARG A 154 -3.54 2.03 18.22
C ARG A 154 -4.76 2.90 18.04
N THR A 155 -4.99 3.43 16.86
CA THR A 155 -6.10 4.33 16.56
C THR A 155 -7.04 3.74 15.51
N LEU A 156 -8.21 4.33 15.39
CA LEU A 156 -9.23 4.07 14.36
C LEU A 156 -9.76 2.64 14.31
N PHE A 157 -9.82 1.99 15.48
CA PHE A 157 -10.57 0.75 15.62
C PHE A 157 -12.07 1.04 15.58
N GLY A 158 -12.86 0.05 15.13
CA GLY A 158 -14.32 0.06 15.25
C GLY A 158 -14.79 -0.15 16.68
N GLY A 159 -16.09 0.03 16.90
CA GLY A 159 -16.72 -0.19 18.19
C GLY A 159 -16.99 1.06 19.00
N ALA A 160 -17.68 0.87 20.12
CA ALA A 160 -18.14 1.98 20.97
C ALA A 160 -16.97 2.60 21.74
N GLY A 161 -16.81 3.90 21.64
CA GLY A 161 -15.94 4.70 22.52
C GLY A 161 -14.73 5.35 21.85
N LEU A 162 -14.56 5.20 20.54
CA LEU A 162 -13.49 5.88 19.80
C LEU A 162 -14.10 6.99 18.94
N ASP A 163 -14.00 8.22 19.43
CA ASP A 163 -14.56 9.40 18.76
C ASP A 163 -13.44 10.24 18.12
N HIS A 164 -12.74 9.61 17.16
CA HIS A 164 -11.73 10.33 16.39
C HIS A 164 -12.37 11.10 15.23
N ASP A 165 -11.99 12.36 15.06
CA ASP A 165 -12.32 13.14 13.86
C ASP A 165 -11.37 12.74 12.69
N VAL A 166 -11.80 11.74 11.93
CA VAL A 166 -11.07 11.32 10.71
C VAL A 166 -11.09 12.38 9.61
N GLY A 167 -12.01 13.36 9.70
CA GLY A 167 -12.09 14.46 8.76
C GLY A 167 -10.84 15.32 8.71
N THR A 168 -10.13 15.46 9.84
CA THR A 168 -8.84 16.16 9.87
C THR A 168 -7.78 15.47 9.00
N ALA A 169 -7.72 14.15 9.02
CA ALA A 169 -6.80 13.39 8.15
C ALA A 169 -7.19 13.50 6.67
N VAL A 170 -8.49 13.47 6.36
CA VAL A 170 -9.03 13.70 5.02
C VAL A 170 -8.64 15.08 4.50
N ASP A 171 -8.88 16.14 5.29
CA ASP A 171 -8.57 17.51 4.89
C ASP A 171 -7.07 17.71 4.63
N ALA A 172 -6.22 17.15 5.49
CA ALA A 172 -4.77 17.21 5.31
C ALA A 172 -4.34 16.55 3.99
N LEU A 173 -4.91 15.37 3.70
CA LEU A 173 -4.60 14.58 2.52
C LEU A 173 -5.09 15.25 1.23
N VAL A 174 -6.35 15.71 1.18
CA VAL A 174 -6.90 16.35 -0.04
C VAL A 174 -6.25 17.70 -0.30
N SER A 175 -5.98 18.49 0.77
CA SER A 175 -5.33 19.80 0.63
C SER A 175 -3.88 19.69 0.15
N CYS A 176 -3.15 18.62 0.54
CA CYS A 176 -1.76 18.48 0.10
C CYS A 176 -1.64 18.29 -1.42
N VAL A 177 -2.63 17.68 -2.07
CA VAL A 177 -2.71 17.50 -3.52
C VAL A 177 -3.45 18.64 -4.24
N GLY A 178 -3.73 19.72 -3.54
CA GLY A 178 -4.38 20.92 -4.11
C GLY A 178 -5.89 20.82 -4.29
N TRP A 179 -6.53 19.82 -3.70
CA TRP A 179 -7.99 19.71 -3.71
C TRP A 179 -8.61 20.51 -2.56
N GLU A 180 -9.72 21.20 -2.85
CA GLU A 180 -10.51 21.85 -1.79
C GLU A 180 -11.19 20.80 -0.93
N PRO A 181 -11.09 20.87 0.43
CA PRO A 181 -11.80 19.98 1.32
C PRO A 181 -13.33 20.12 1.18
N LEU A 182 -14.02 19.02 0.99
CA LEU A 182 -15.47 18.98 0.86
C LEU A 182 -16.13 18.41 2.13
N ALA A 183 -17.00 19.19 2.76
CA ALA A 183 -17.71 18.76 3.95
C ALA A 183 -18.52 17.46 3.76
N VAL A 184 -18.99 17.20 2.54
CA VAL A 184 -19.71 15.96 2.22
C VAL A 184 -18.78 14.75 2.21
N GLU A 185 -17.55 14.87 1.69
CA GLU A 185 -16.56 13.80 1.69
C GLU A 185 -16.14 13.47 3.12
N ARG A 186 -15.85 14.49 3.95
CA ARG A 186 -15.56 14.30 5.38
C ARG A 186 -16.68 13.53 6.08
N ARG A 187 -17.94 13.93 5.89
CA ARG A 187 -19.09 13.23 6.49
C ARG A 187 -19.21 11.78 5.99
N ASN A 188 -18.97 11.54 4.72
CA ASN A 188 -19.04 10.19 4.17
C ASN A 188 -17.92 9.30 4.72
N VAL A 189 -16.68 9.80 4.83
CA VAL A 189 -15.57 9.06 5.46
C VAL A 189 -15.84 8.82 6.95
N GLN A 190 -16.34 9.84 7.68
CA GLN A 190 -16.72 9.69 9.09
C GLN A 190 -17.82 8.63 9.26
N ARG A 191 -18.82 8.59 8.35
CA ARG A 191 -19.86 7.56 8.36
C ARG A 191 -19.29 6.17 8.17
N VAL A 192 -18.32 6.01 7.28
CA VAL A 192 -17.62 4.72 7.08
C VAL A 192 -16.87 4.31 8.36
N TYR A 193 -16.16 5.25 8.98
CA TYR A 193 -15.45 5.02 10.23
C TYR A 193 -16.38 4.57 11.36
N LEU A 194 -17.49 5.29 11.57
CA LEU A 194 -18.46 4.98 12.63
C LEU A 194 -19.28 3.71 12.38
N ALA A 195 -19.30 3.21 11.14
CA ALA A 195 -20.00 1.98 10.78
C ALA A 195 -19.13 0.73 10.95
N GLN A 196 -17.85 0.87 11.26
CA GLN A 196 -16.93 -0.25 11.41
C GLN A 196 -17.41 -1.21 12.50
N PRO A 197 -17.34 -2.53 12.28
CA PRO A 197 -17.50 -3.52 13.35
C PRO A 197 -16.39 -3.38 14.40
N ASP A 198 -16.65 -3.91 15.60
CA ASP A 198 -15.64 -4.08 16.63
C ASP A 198 -14.47 -4.90 16.06
N ASP A 199 -13.27 -4.66 16.59
CA ASP A 199 -12.04 -5.34 16.15
C ASP A 199 -11.58 -5.11 14.70
N THR A 200 -12.36 -4.38 13.89
CA THR A 200 -11.85 -3.87 12.61
C THR A 200 -11.10 -2.55 12.82
N ARG A 201 -10.22 -2.22 11.88
CA ARG A 201 -9.40 -1.00 11.95
C ARG A 201 -9.28 -0.33 10.59
N MET A 202 -9.43 0.97 10.55
CA MET A 202 -9.06 1.76 9.37
C MET A 202 -7.52 1.84 9.27
N ASP A 203 -6.96 1.20 8.25
CA ASP A 203 -5.52 0.99 8.08
C ASP A 203 -4.85 2.03 7.18
N SER A 204 -5.58 2.65 6.27
CA SER A 204 -5.05 3.73 5.43
C SER A 204 -6.12 4.65 4.86
N PHE A 205 -5.68 5.88 4.55
CA PHE A 205 -6.38 6.88 3.75
C PHE A 205 -5.54 7.19 2.53
N GLY A 206 -6.12 7.24 1.34
CA GLY A 206 -5.40 7.54 0.13
C GLY A 206 -6.16 8.42 -0.84
N VAL A 207 -5.43 9.12 -1.69
CA VAL A 207 -5.96 9.84 -2.85
C VAL A 207 -5.12 9.54 -4.07
N PHE A 208 -5.73 9.50 -5.23
CA PHE A 208 -5.07 9.38 -6.52
C PHE A 208 -5.36 10.64 -7.35
N PRO A 209 -4.46 11.62 -7.37
CA PRO A 209 -4.69 12.86 -8.12
C PRO A 209 -4.84 12.66 -9.63
N SER A 210 -4.27 11.57 -10.16
CA SER A 210 -4.37 11.18 -11.57
C SER A 210 -5.70 10.51 -11.95
N ARG A 211 -6.56 10.19 -10.97
CA ARG A 211 -7.83 9.48 -11.17
C ARG A 211 -9.02 10.37 -10.83
N GLU A 212 -10.22 9.83 -11.02
CA GLU A 212 -11.43 10.48 -10.53
C GLU A 212 -11.36 10.73 -9.02
N ARG A 213 -11.80 11.93 -8.60
CA ARG A 213 -11.70 12.37 -7.21
C ARG A 213 -12.45 11.44 -6.25
N SER A 214 -11.71 10.80 -5.38
CA SER A 214 -12.21 9.98 -4.28
C SER A 214 -11.16 9.84 -3.18
N ILE A 215 -11.61 9.50 -1.97
CA ILE A 215 -10.75 9.12 -0.86
C ILE A 215 -10.80 7.59 -0.76
N ARG A 216 -9.65 6.94 -0.95
CA ARG A 216 -9.51 5.49 -0.77
C ARG A 216 -9.28 5.18 0.69
N LEU A 217 -10.08 4.28 1.23
CA LEU A 217 -9.97 3.78 2.59
C LEU A 217 -9.60 2.29 2.55
N ALA A 218 -8.70 1.86 3.43
CA ALA A 218 -8.51 0.45 3.73
C ALA A 218 -8.98 0.19 5.17
N ILE A 219 -9.84 -0.82 5.34
CA ILE A 219 -10.33 -1.27 6.64
C ILE A 219 -9.99 -2.75 6.78
N MET A 220 -9.33 -3.11 7.85
CA MET A 220 -8.81 -4.47 8.06
C MET A 220 -9.51 -5.12 9.25
N GLY A 221 -9.66 -6.46 9.22
CA GLY A 221 -10.03 -7.21 10.40
C GLY A 221 -11.42 -7.85 10.40
N PHE A 222 -12.22 -7.74 9.34
CA PHE A 222 -13.51 -8.42 9.25
C PHE A 222 -13.36 -9.94 9.42
N GLU A 223 -14.13 -10.53 10.33
CA GLU A 223 -13.99 -11.94 10.68
C GLU A 223 -14.80 -12.89 9.80
N THR A 224 -15.96 -12.43 9.32
CA THR A 224 -16.85 -13.29 8.53
C THR A 224 -17.36 -12.63 7.25
N PRO A 225 -17.70 -13.39 6.20
CA PRO A 225 -18.37 -12.87 5.02
C PRO A 225 -19.68 -12.13 5.34
N GLY A 226 -20.44 -12.62 6.32
CA GLY A 226 -21.68 -12.02 6.79
C GLY A 226 -21.46 -10.64 7.42
N GLU A 227 -20.37 -10.46 8.17
CA GLU A 227 -19.99 -9.17 8.75
C GLU A 227 -19.63 -8.15 7.65
N VAL A 228 -18.86 -8.56 6.64
CA VAL A 228 -18.57 -7.74 5.46
C VAL A 228 -19.86 -7.32 4.76
N ARG A 229 -20.76 -8.27 4.51
CA ARG A 229 -22.06 -7.99 3.89
C ARG A 229 -22.89 -7.00 4.70
N ALA A 230 -22.99 -7.19 6.02
CA ALA A 230 -23.75 -6.31 6.91
C ALA A 230 -23.17 -4.89 6.92
N PHE A 231 -21.85 -4.76 6.96
CA PHE A 231 -21.16 -3.47 6.90
C PHE A 231 -21.44 -2.75 5.56
N LEU A 232 -21.28 -3.40 4.44
CA LEU A 232 -21.52 -2.84 3.11
C LEU A 232 -23.00 -2.47 2.90
N ALA A 233 -23.93 -3.30 3.38
CA ALA A 233 -25.38 -3.01 3.35
C ALA A 233 -25.74 -1.76 4.16
N ARG A 234 -25.17 -1.60 5.36
CA ARG A 234 -25.36 -0.41 6.23
C ARG A 234 -24.89 0.87 5.54
N LEU A 235 -23.82 0.77 4.75
CA LEU A 235 -23.26 1.89 4.01
C LEU A 235 -23.90 2.13 2.65
N HIS A 236 -24.84 1.27 2.23
CA HIS A 236 -25.50 1.32 0.92
C HIS A 236 -24.48 1.23 -0.23
N TRP A 237 -23.50 0.31 -0.12
CA TRP A 237 -22.57 0.07 -1.22
C TRP A 237 -23.34 -0.35 -2.48
N PRO A 238 -23.06 0.26 -3.66
CA PRO A 238 -23.90 0.10 -4.85
C PRO A 238 -23.69 -1.22 -5.63
N GLY A 239 -22.69 -2.04 -5.25
CA GLY A 239 -22.45 -3.33 -5.92
C GLY A 239 -23.28 -4.48 -5.37
N ASP A 240 -23.10 -5.67 -5.95
CA ASP A 240 -23.81 -6.88 -5.55
C ASP A 240 -23.18 -7.55 -4.32
N LEU A 241 -23.86 -7.45 -3.19
CA LEU A 241 -23.44 -8.05 -1.92
C LEU A 241 -23.35 -9.59 -1.99
N SER A 242 -24.13 -10.24 -2.84
CA SER A 242 -24.09 -11.70 -2.97
C SER A 242 -22.81 -12.19 -3.63
N VAL A 243 -22.27 -11.43 -4.58
CA VAL A 243 -20.96 -11.72 -5.20
C VAL A 243 -19.82 -11.61 -4.18
N VAL A 244 -19.84 -10.58 -3.34
CA VAL A 244 -18.85 -10.39 -2.28
C VAL A 244 -18.90 -11.55 -1.28
N GLU A 245 -20.08 -11.86 -0.77
CA GLU A 245 -20.27 -12.93 0.20
C GLU A 245 -19.86 -14.29 -0.37
N ALA A 246 -20.25 -14.61 -1.60
CA ALA A 246 -19.90 -15.86 -2.25
C ALA A 246 -18.38 -15.99 -2.48
N ALA A 247 -17.70 -14.91 -2.90
CA ALA A 247 -16.25 -14.92 -3.10
C ALA A 247 -15.50 -15.17 -1.77
N LEU A 248 -15.88 -14.48 -0.71
CA LEU A 248 -15.28 -14.65 0.61
C LEU A 248 -15.55 -16.02 1.21
N THR A 249 -16.79 -16.54 1.08
CA THR A 249 -17.14 -17.87 1.57
C THR A 249 -16.29 -18.95 0.90
N ARG A 250 -16.16 -18.91 -0.43
CA ARG A 250 -15.30 -19.86 -1.17
C ARG A 250 -13.82 -19.80 -0.75
N LEU A 251 -13.30 -18.59 -0.50
CA LEU A 251 -11.94 -18.43 -0.02
C LEU A 251 -11.77 -19.03 1.38
N ASN A 252 -12.66 -18.70 2.31
CA ASN A 252 -12.58 -19.18 3.69
C ASN A 252 -12.64 -20.72 3.76
N GLU A 253 -13.54 -21.35 2.99
CA GLU A 253 -13.67 -22.80 2.93
C GLU A 253 -12.42 -23.51 2.41
N ARG A 254 -11.70 -22.89 1.46
CA ARG A 254 -10.54 -23.49 0.80
C ARG A 254 -9.20 -23.17 1.45
N THR A 255 -9.10 -22.02 2.12
CA THR A 255 -7.80 -21.50 2.55
C THR A 255 -7.63 -21.38 4.05
N GLY A 256 -8.72 -21.47 4.81
CA GLY A 256 -8.72 -21.19 6.25
C GLY A 256 -8.36 -19.73 6.58
N VAL A 257 -8.52 -18.79 5.62
CA VAL A 257 -8.38 -17.37 5.87
C VAL A 257 -9.47 -16.92 6.81
N GLU A 258 -9.07 -16.44 7.98
CA GLU A 258 -9.99 -16.10 9.07
C GLU A 258 -10.47 -14.66 9.02
N ARG A 259 -9.74 -13.77 8.33
CA ARG A 259 -10.04 -12.34 8.31
C ARG A 259 -9.88 -11.74 6.91
N THR A 260 -10.63 -10.66 6.67
CA THR A 260 -10.59 -9.92 5.41
C THR A 260 -10.41 -8.43 5.66
N GLY A 261 -9.66 -7.78 4.78
CA GLY A 261 -9.62 -6.31 4.66
C GLY A 261 -10.47 -5.85 3.47
N LEU A 262 -10.98 -4.62 3.57
CA LEU A 262 -11.73 -3.95 2.51
C LEU A 262 -11.01 -2.71 2.03
N ASN A 263 -11.04 -2.44 0.74
CA ASN A 263 -10.62 -1.18 0.15
C ASN A 263 -11.83 -0.53 -0.54
N LEU A 264 -12.15 0.68 -0.13
CA LEU A 264 -13.34 1.44 -0.54
C LEU A 264 -12.93 2.78 -1.11
N ASP A 265 -13.56 3.20 -2.19
CA ASP A 265 -13.45 4.58 -2.68
C ASP A 265 -14.67 5.38 -2.19
N VAL A 266 -14.42 6.52 -1.54
CA VAL A 266 -15.44 7.39 -0.95
C VAL A 266 -15.36 8.77 -1.58
N GLY A 267 -16.41 9.17 -2.26
CA GLY A 267 -16.52 10.50 -2.86
C GLY A 267 -17.71 11.30 -2.30
N ALA A 268 -18.00 12.42 -2.95
CA ALA A 268 -19.15 13.25 -2.59
C ALA A 268 -20.50 12.51 -2.73
N GLY A 269 -20.60 11.59 -3.69
CA GLY A 269 -21.79 10.75 -3.90
C GLY A 269 -21.96 9.58 -2.92
N GLY A 270 -20.99 9.33 -2.04
CA GLY A 270 -20.95 8.16 -1.15
C GLY A 270 -19.88 7.15 -1.58
N LEU A 271 -20.16 5.85 -1.38
CA LEU A 271 -19.25 4.79 -1.80
C LEU A 271 -19.24 4.60 -3.31
N GLY A 272 -18.05 4.45 -3.88
CA GLY A 272 -17.87 4.04 -5.28
C GLY A 272 -18.28 2.57 -5.53
N PRO A 273 -18.48 2.18 -6.81
CA PRO A 273 -18.95 0.85 -7.15
C PRO A 273 -17.90 -0.25 -7.03
N THR A 274 -16.64 0.12 -6.84
CA THR A 274 -15.51 -0.81 -6.77
C THR A 274 -15.17 -1.14 -5.34
N LEU A 275 -14.94 -2.41 -5.04
CA LEU A 275 -14.56 -2.92 -3.73
C LEU A 275 -13.33 -3.81 -3.85
N GLY A 276 -12.28 -3.51 -3.10
CA GLY A 276 -11.14 -4.41 -2.92
C GLY A 276 -11.36 -5.32 -1.72
N LEU A 277 -11.17 -6.63 -1.91
CA LEU A 277 -11.19 -7.66 -0.86
C LEU A 277 -9.76 -8.14 -0.64
N THR A 278 -9.25 -8.03 0.56
CA THR A 278 -7.90 -8.46 0.93
C THR A 278 -7.98 -9.61 1.93
N PRO A 279 -7.90 -10.87 1.49
CA PRO A 279 -7.75 -12.01 2.40
C PRO A 279 -6.51 -11.86 3.25
N ILE A 280 -6.64 -11.97 4.57
CA ILE A 280 -5.54 -11.79 5.50
C ILE A 280 -4.97 -13.14 5.87
N VAL A 281 -3.85 -13.48 5.25
CA VAL A 281 -3.09 -14.67 5.58
C VAL A 281 -2.33 -14.43 6.90
N LYS A 282 -2.35 -15.39 7.80
CA LYS A 282 -1.79 -15.32 9.15
C LYS A 282 -0.37 -14.74 9.15
N GLN A 283 -0.01 -13.91 10.13
CA GLN A 283 1.28 -13.27 10.38
C GLN A 283 1.57 -11.91 9.70
N ARG A 284 0.62 -11.34 8.99
CA ARG A 284 0.81 -10.06 8.31
C ARG A 284 0.76 -8.83 9.23
N TYR A 285 0.36 -8.99 10.50
CA TYR A 285 0.09 -7.88 11.42
C TYR A 285 1.28 -7.32 12.17
N ALA A 286 2.46 -7.87 11.99
CA ALA A 286 3.61 -7.31 12.64
C ALA A 286 4.10 -6.07 11.87
N ASP A 287 4.14 -4.94 12.54
CA ASP A 287 4.60 -3.66 12.00
C ASP A 287 6.10 -3.63 11.69
N ASP A 288 6.84 -4.56 12.30
CA ASP A 288 8.25 -4.75 12.03
C ASP A 288 8.44 -5.79 10.92
N PRO A 289 8.96 -5.39 9.72
CA PRO A 289 9.26 -6.34 8.65
C PRO A 289 10.16 -7.51 9.08
N ARG A 290 10.96 -7.34 10.13
CA ARG A 290 11.81 -8.40 10.67
C ARG A 290 11.00 -9.54 11.28
N SER A 291 9.84 -9.26 11.84
CA SER A 291 8.94 -10.28 12.38
C SER A 291 8.26 -11.13 11.30
N TRP A 292 8.26 -10.66 10.06
CA TRP A 292 7.76 -11.42 8.91
C TRP A 292 8.71 -12.56 8.51
N ILE A 293 9.94 -12.57 9.03
CA ILE A 293 10.93 -13.63 8.79
C ILE A 293 10.69 -14.86 9.67
N ASP A 294 10.17 -14.69 10.87
CA ASP A 294 10.08 -15.74 11.89
C ASP A 294 9.01 -16.81 11.62
N GLY A 295 8.22 -16.61 10.61
CA GLY A 295 7.27 -17.60 10.17
C GLY A 295 6.99 -17.35 8.69
N LEU A 296 7.49 -18.20 7.86
CA LEU A 296 7.10 -18.24 6.45
C LEU A 296 5.58 -18.27 6.39
N THR A 297 4.97 -17.15 6.05
CA THR A 297 3.53 -17.12 5.78
C THR A 297 3.26 -18.12 4.68
N ASP A 298 2.46 -19.13 4.96
CA ASP A 298 2.09 -20.11 3.96
C ASP A 298 1.04 -19.51 3.01
N TRP A 299 1.52 -19.00 1.89
CA TRP A 299 0.68 -18.46 0.83
C TRP A 299 0.06 -19.52 -0.06
N GLN A 300 0.57 -20.77 -0.01
CA GLN A 300 0.20 -21.80 -0.96
C GLN A 300 -1.31 -22.12 -0.99
N PRO A 301 -2.01 -22.25 0.15
CA PRO A 301 -3.45 -22.50 0.13
C PRO A 301 -4.23 -21.40 -0.61
N LEU A 302 -3.87 -20.12 -0.40
CA LEU A 302 -4.53 -19.00 -1.09
C LEU A 302 -4.19 -18.99 -2.59
N LEU A 303 -2.93 -19.20 -2.96
CA LEU A 303 -2.52 -19.24 -4.36
C LEU A 303 -3.20 -20.38 -5.13
N ASP A 304 -3.33 -21.55 -4.50
CA ASP A 304 -4.01 -22.71 -5.08
C ASP A 304 -5.53 -22.48 -5.22
N ALA A 305 -6.15 -21.82 -4.24
CA ALA A 305 -7.56 -21.46 -4.31
C ALA A 305 -7.83 -20.49 -5.46
N LEU A 306 -7.02 -19.44 -5.59
CA LEU A 306 -7.14 -18.43 -6.66
C LEU A 306 -6.97 -19.07 -8.04
N ARG A 307 -6.03 -20.00 -8.19
CA ARG A 307 -5.82 -20.76 -9.43
C ARG A 307 -7.01 -21.66 -9.72
N GLY A 308 -7.54 -22.36 -8.72
CA GLY A 308 -8.68 -23.26 -8.86
C GLY A 308 -9.99 -22.56 -9.21
N GLU A 309 -10.13 -21.28 -8.87
CA GLU A 309 -11.26 -20.43 -9.26
C GLU A 309 -11.07 -19.73 -10.62
N GLU A 310 -9.92 -19.93 -11.27
CA GLU A 310 -9.55 -19.26 -12.54
C GLU A 310 -9.54 -17.72 -12.47
N TRP A 311 -9.36 -17.16 -11.26
CA TRP A 311 -9.29 -15.71 -11.06
C TRP A 311 -7.95 -15.10 -11.42
N VAL A 312 -6.96 -15.95 -11.73
CA VAL A 312 -5.58 -15.57 -11.97
C VAL A 312 -4.96 -16.35 -13.13
N VAL A 313 -3.98 -15.77 -13.77
CA VAL A 313 -3.18 -16.42 -14.81
C VAL A 313 -2.19 -17.39 -14.18
N ALA A 314 -2.17 -18.63 -14.63
CA ALA A 314 -1.39 -19.71 -14.03
C ALA A 314 0.12 -19.40 -13.96
N GLU A 315 0.70 -18.84 -15.02
CA GLU A 315 2.12 -18.48 -15.09
C GLU A 315 2.47 -17.38 -14.07
N LYS A 316 1.56 -16.42 -13.85
CA LYS A 316 1.78 -15.34 -12.86
C LYS A 316 1.69 -15.86 -11.43
N ILE A 317 0.75 -16.74 -11.15
CA ILE A 317 0.63 -17.36 -9.82
C ILE A 317 1.83 -18.23 -9.49
N GLN A 318 2.35 -18.98 -10.46
CA GLN A 318 3.57 -19.73 -10.29
C GLN A 318 4.76 -18.81 -9.98
N ALA A 319 4.96 -17.79 -10.80
CA ALA A 319 6.02 -16.81 -10.61
C ALA A 319 5.89 -16.04 -9.27
N LEU A 320 4.68 -15.78 -8.80
CA LEU A 320 4.42 -15.18 -7.50
C LEU A 320 4.75 -16.16 -6.35
N GLY A 321 4.46 -17.45 -6.52
CA GLY A 321 4.81 -18.51 -5.56
C GLY A 321 6.32 -18.66 -5.36
N ASP A 322 7.11 -18.37 -6.39
CA ASP A 322 8.58 -18.35 -6.30
C ASP A 322 9.10 -17.13 -5.51
N TRP A 323 8.27 -16.09 -5.33
CA TRP A 323 8.55 -14.90 -4.53
C TRP A 323 8.31 -15.16 -3.04
N THR A 324 9.04 -16.10 -2.50
CA THR A 324 8.93 -16.45 -1.08
C THR A 324 9.80 -15.53 -0.22
N SER A 325 9.37 -15.32 1.03
CA SER A 325 10.07 -14.50 2.02
C SER A 325 11.41 -15.12 2.38
N LYS A 326 12.43 -14.94 1.55
CA LYS A 326 13.81 -15.36 1.82
C LYS A 326 14.68 -14.15 2.03
N PRO A 327 15.35 -14.01 3.19
CA PRO A 327 16.38 -12.99 3.36
C PRO A 327 17.50 -13.21 2.33
N THR A 328 17.85 -12.18 1.60
CA THR A 328 18.96 -12.19 0.64
C THR A 328 20.04 -11.24 1.11
N THR A 329 21.29 -11.70 1.13
CA THR A 329 22.43 -10.84 1.46
C THR A 329 22.91 -10.14 0.19
N LEU A 330 22.95 -8.81 0.24
CA LEU A 330 23.55 -7.96 -0.78
C LEU A 330 24.89 -7.42 -0.24
N PHE A 331 25.94 -7.47 -1.08
CA PHE A 331 27.24 -6.91 -0.77
C PHE A 331 27.42 -5.58 -1.52
N ALA A 332 27.77 -4.54 -0.78
CA ALA A 332 27.90 -3.18 -1.28
C ALA A 332 29.19 -2.53 -0.74
N LYS A 333 29.48 -1.27 -1.11
CA LYS A 333 30.69 -0.55 -0.69
C LYS A 333 30.75 -0.38 0.83
N THR A 334 29.64 -0.10 1.47
CA THR A 334 29.53 0.12 2.92
C THR A 334 29.38 -1.19 3.73
N GLY A 335 29.45 -2.35 3.06
CA GLY A 335 29.35 -3.67 3.65
C GLY A 335 28.07 -4.40 3.26
N ARG A 336 27.58 -5.30 4.13
CA ARG A 336 26.42 -6.15 3.82
C ARG A 336 25.11 -5.43 4.13
N PHE A 337 24.11 -5.71 3.29
CA PHE A 337 22.68 -5.44 3.58
C PHE A 337 21.92 -6.77 3.56
N ILE A 338 20.92 -6.87 4.39
CA ILE A 338 19.91 -7.94 4.29
C ILE A 338 18.70 -7.35 3.58
N MET A 339 18.33 -7.93 2.46
CA MET A 339 17.08 -7.64 1.78
C MET A 339 16.02 -8.63 2.23
N LEU A 340 14.92 -8.12 2.73
CA LEU A 340 13.70 -8.87 2.98
C LEU A 340 12.75 -8.64 1.81
N SER A 341 12.19 -9.70 1.28
CA SER A 341 11.21 -9.63 0.19
C SER A 341 10.13 -10.68 0.37
N GLY A 342 8.96 -10.44 -0.17
CA GLY A 342 7.87 -11.40 -0.10
C GLY A 342 6.57 -10.87 -0.65
N ILE A 343 5.54 -11.69 -0.58
CA ILE A 343 4.18 -11.28 -0.88
C ILE A 343 3.66 -10.47 0.31
N HIS A 344 3.26 -9.22 0.05
CA HIS A 344 2.64 -8.38 1.08
C HIS A 344 1.16 -8.74 1.24
N HIS A 345 0.41 -8.82 0.15
CA HIS A 345 -1.00 -9.26 0.14
C HIS A 345 -1.48 -9.56 -1.28
N ILE A 346 -2.63 -10.19 -1.33
CA ILE A 346 -3.40 -10.36 -2.56
C ILE A 346 -4.71 -9.63 -2.36
N LYS A 347 -5.15 -8.93 -3.39
CA LYS A 347 -6.41 -8.19 -3.40
C LYS A 347 -7.27 -8.66 -4.57
N LEU A 348 -8.51 -8.99 -4.28
CA LEU A 348 -9.55 -9.24 -5.27
C LEU A 348 -10.39 -7.98 -5.43
N VAL A 349 -10.76 -7.63 -6.65
CA VAL A 349 -11.56 -6.43 -6.91
C VAL A 349 -12.91 -6.86 -7.46
N VAL A 350 -13.96 -6.50 -6.74
CA VAL A 350 -15.34 -6.64 -7.18
C VAL A 350 -15.80 -5.31 -7.75
N ALA A 351 -16.39 -5.34 -8.94
CA ALA A 351 -17.02 -4.18 -9.58
C ALA A 351 -18.41 -4.56 -10.06
N GLY A 352 -19.41 -3.86 -9.55
CA GLY A 352 -20.82 -4.17 -9.85
C GLY A 352 -21.23 -5.57 -9.37
N ASP A 353 -21.46 -6.47 -10.31
CA ASP A 353 -22.00 -7.81 -10.10
C ASP A 353 -20.97 -8.96 -10.30
N ARG A 354 -19.68 -8.64 -10.39
CA ARG A 354 -18.64 -9.66 -10.62
C ARG A 354 -17.31 -9.34 -9.96
N LEU A 355 -16.53 -10.40 -9.74
CA LEU A 355 -15.11 -10.28 -9.45
C LEU A 355 -14.38 -9.97 -10.76
N GLU A 356 -13.74 -8.80 -10.83
CA GLU A 356 -13.17 -8.26 -12.05
C GLU A 356 -11.66 -8.40 -12.12
N GLN A 357 -10.97 -8.28 -10.97
CA GLN A 357 -9.52 -8.29 -10.94
C GLN A 357 -8.99 -9.07 -9.74
N ALA A 358 -7.81 -9.67 -9.94
CA ALA A 358 -6.97 -10.15 -8.86
C ALA A 358 -5.60 -9.48 -8.97
N LYS A 359 -5.08 -8.97 -7.86
CA LYS A 359 -3.82 -8.23 -7.77
C LYS A 359 -2.94 -8.82 -6.68
N GLY A 360 -1.66 -9.03 -6.98
CA GLY A 360 -0.65 -9.39 -6.01
C GLY A 360 0.23 -8.19 -5.66
N TYR A 361 0.52 -8.02 -4.39
CA TYR A 361 1.43 -6.98 -3.91
C TYR A 361 2.67 -7.66 -3.36
N ILE A 362 3.81 -7.36 -3.95
CA ILE A 362 5.10 -7.82 -3.45
C ILE A 362 5.87 -6.65 -2.86
N TYR A 363 6.69 -6.94 -1.86
CA TYR A 363 7.50 -5.93 -1.19
C TYR A 363 8.96 -6.33 -1.10
N MET A 364 9.79 -5.33 -0.96
CA MET A 364 11.21 -5.42 -0.62
C MET A 364 11.53 -4.36 0.42
N VAL A 365 12.50 -4.66 1.27
CA VAL A 365 13.08 -3.69 2.22
C VAL A 365 14.51 -4.09 2.54
N LEU A 366 15.41 -3.13 2.60
CA LEU A 366 16.79 -3.38 2.99
C LEU A 366 17.01 -3.02 4.46
N SER A 367 17.85 -3.79 5.12
CA SER A 367 18.36 -3.50 6.44
C SER A 367 19.88 -3.59 6.46
N GLY A 368 20.54 -2.50 6.75
CA GLY A 368 21.96 -2.46 7.03
C GLY A 368 22.28 -2.81 8.49
N ALA A 369 21.29 -2.64 9.39
CA ALA A 369 21.44 -2.90 10.82
C ALA A 369 21.46 -4.39 11.19
N LEU A 370 20.76 -5.25 10.41
CA LEU A 370 20.73 -6.71 10.64
C LEU A 370 22.00 -7.41 10.15
N ALA A 371 22.90 -6.71 9.49
CA ALA A 371 24.10 -7.28 8.90
C ALA A 371 25.34 -7.24 9.82
N VAL A 372 25.14 -6.89 11.08
CA VAL A 372 26.23 -6.81 12.08
C VAL A 372 26.31 -8.10 12.88
#